data_63f52e22d13bb6320afd590f925e6699
#
_entry.id   63f52e22d13bb6320afd590f925e6699
#
_cell.length_a   1.000
_cell.length_b   1.000
_cell.length_c   1.000
_cell.angle_alpha   90.00
_cell.angle_beta   90.00
_cell.angle_gamma   90.00
#
_symmetry.space_group_name_H-M   'P 1'
#
loop_
_entity.id
_entity.type
_entity.pdbx_description
1 polymer ?
#
loop_
_entity_poly.entity_id
_entity_poly.type
_entity_poly.pdbx_seq_one_letter_code
_entity_poly.pdbx_strand_id
1 'polypeptide(L)'
;MEQEVKDKEKKNFLSFFKLRKKKREKPKSKLREWTDAIVFAVIAATIIRWLIMEAFTIPTPSMEKSLLVGDFLFVSKLQYGARTPATPLQVPLTHQTIWGTSIPSYLDWIQLPQFRLPGFSHVKKGDVVVFNHPTELQYPVDLKTNYIKRCVGVAGDTI
;
A
#
# COMPACT_ATOMS: atom_id res chain seq x y z
N MET A 1 53.52 -10.82 6.51
CA MET A 1 52.44 -10.04 7.20
C MET A 1 51.31 -9.62 6.25
N GLU A 2 51.62 -9.04 5.09
CA GLU A 2 50.57 -8.54 4.15
C GLU A 2 49.70 -9.64 3.47
N GLN A 3 50.27 -10.82 3.24
CA GLN A 3 49.53 -11.96 2.66
C GLN A 3 48.56 -12.62 3.66
N GLU A 4 48.89 -12.66 4.93
CA GLU A 4 48.00 -13.20 5.96
C GLU A 4 46.76 -12.32 6.21
N VAL A 5 46.88 -11.01 6.06
CA VAL A 5 45.78 -10.06 6.21
C VAL A 5 44.80 -10.23 5.04
N LYS A 6 45.29 -10.36 3.80
CA LYS A 6 44.46 -10.60 2.60
C LYS A 6 43.71 -11.95 2.62
N ASP A 7 44.32 -12.98 3.19
CA ASP A 7 43.64 -14.28 3.35
C ASP A 7 42.56 -14.27 4.44
N LYS A 8 42.73 -13.49 5.51
CA LYS A 8 41.71 -13.31 6.53
C LYS A 8 40.51 -12.50 6.01
N GLU A 9 40.75 -11.45 5.22
CA GLU A 9 39.66 -10.69 4.59
C GLU A 9 38.88 -11.52 3.58
N LYS A 10 39.54 -12.32 2.73
CA LYS A 10 38.86 -13.24 1.81
C LYS A 10 38.03 -14.31 2.53
N LYS A 11 38.53 -14.86 3.64
CA LYS A 11 37.76 -15.81 4.45
C LYS A 11 36.53 -15.20 5.10
N ASN A 12 36.63 -13.97 5.57
CA ASN A 12 35.49 -13.23 6.15
C ASN A 12 34.45 -12.87 5.09
N PHE A 13 34.87 -12.44 3.90
CA PHE A 13 33.97 -12.18 2.77
C PHE A 13 33.24 -13.43 2.27
N LEU A 14 33.95 -14.55 2.17
CA LEU A 14 33.36 -15.84 1.79
C LEU A 14 32.46 -16.44 2.88
N SER A 15 32.67 -16.11 4.15
CA SER A 15 31.80 -16.55 5.25
C SER A 15 30.45 -15.82 5.24
N PHE A 16 30.41 -14.58 4.75
CA PHE A 16 29.18 -13.80 4.59
C PHE A 16 28.27 -14.38 3.48
N PHE A 17 28.87 -14.98 2.44
CA PHE A 17 28.17 -15.67 1.35
C PHE A 17 27.90 -17.15 1.62
N LYS A 18 28.24 -17.69 2.80
CA LYS A 18 27.79 -19.02 3.18
C LYS A 18 26.26 -18.99 3.32
N LEU A 19 25.58 -19.22 2.21
CA LEU A 19 24.16 -19.52 2.16
C LEU A 19 23.85 -20.50 3.30
N ARG A 20 23.12 -20.04 4.27
CA ARG A 20 22.62 -20.83 5.39
C ARG A 20 22.05 -22.11 4.82
N LYS A 21 22.74 -23.26 5.01
CA LYS A 21 22.22 -24.57 4.60
C LYS A 21 20.79 -24.67 5.13
N LYS A 22 19.82 -24.61 4.20
CA LYS A 22 18.40 -24.73 4.51
C LYS A 22 18.25 -26.06 5.27
N LYS A 23 17.99 -25.99 6.58
CA LYS A 23 17.65 -27.18 7.38
C LYS A 23 16.56 -27.90 6.59
N ARG A 24 16.72 -29.19 6.31
CA ARG A 24 15.68 -30.02 5.72
C ARG A 24 14.49 -29.98 6.67
N GLU A 25 13.56 -29.09 6.42
CA GLU A 25 12.30 -29.04 7.14
C GLU A 25 11.53 -30.30 6.79
N LYS A 26 10.96 -30.93 7.81
CA LYS A 26 10.06 -32.06 7.62
C LYS A 26 8.96 -31.65 6.65
N PRO A 27 8.49 -32.52 5.74
CA PRO A 27 7.43 -32.16 4.80
C PRO A 27 6.22 -31.67 5.60
N LYS A 28 5.85 -30.42 5.37
CA LYS A 28 4.65 -29.83 5.97
C LYS A 28 3.42 -30.55 5.41
N SER A 29 2.36 -30.69 6.20
CA SER A 29 1.10 -31.21 5.67
C SER A 29 0.60 -30.25 4.57
N LYS A 30 -0.05 -30.77 3.53
CA LYS A 30 -0.61 -29.98 2.42
C LYS A 30 -1.49 -28.82 2.92
N LEU A 31 -2.31 -29.09 3.95
CA LEU A 31 -3.16 -28.06 4.56
C LEU A 31 -2.35 -26.88 5.13
N ARG A 32 -1.23 -27.19 5.81
CA ARG A 32 -0.36 -26.14 6.37
C ARG A 32 0.36 -25.34 5.28
N GLU A 33 0.74 -25.97 4.19
CA GLU A 33 1.34 -25.27 3.04
C GLU A 33 0.33 -24.29 2.41
N TRP A 34 -0.92 -24.73 2.26
CA TRP A 34 -2.00 -23.88 1.77
C TRP A 34 -2.30 -22.69 2.70
N THR A 35 -2.39 -22.93 4.00
CA THR A 35 -2.62 -21.82 4.98
C THR A 35 -1.45 -20.84 5.00
N ASP A 36 -0.21 -21.32 4.99
CA ASP A 36 0.98 -20.47 4.96
C ASP A 36 0.99 -19.61 3.68
N ALA A 37 0.61 -20.18 2.53
CA ALA A 37 0.53 -19.47 1.24
C ALA A 37 -0.56 -18.40 1.24
N ILE A 38 -1.76 -18.71 1.75
CA ILE A 38 -2.88 -17.76 1.84
C ILE A 38 -2.52 -16.60 2.79
N VAL A 39 -2.00 -16.90 3.96
CA VAL A 39 -1.58 -15.86 4.93
C VAL A 39 -0.52 -14.95 4.31
N PHE A 40 0.48 -15.53 3.66
CA PHE A 40 1.50 -14.74 2.96
C PHE A 40 0.89 -13.85 1.87
N ALA A 41 -0.02 -14.39 1.05
CA ALA A 41 -0.66 -13.65 -0.03
C ALA A 41 -1.49 -12.48 0.50
N VAL A 42 -2.26 -12.68 1.58
CA VAL A 42 -3.06 -11.62 2.22
C VAL A 42 -2.16 -10.51 2.78
N ILE A 43 -1.08 -10.87 3.48
CA ILE A 43 -0.13 -9.89 4.03
C ILE A 43 0.53 -9.11 2.88
N ALA A 44 1.04 -9.79 1.86
CA ALA A 44 1.67 -9.16 0.71
C ALA A 44 0.71 -8.22 -0.03
N ALA A 45 -0.52 -8.66 -0.31
CA ALA A 45 -1.54 -7.85 -0.96
C ALA A 45 -1.90 -6.61 -0.13
N THR A 46 -2.00 -6.74 1.18
CA THR A 46 -2.27 -5.63 2.10
C THR A 46 -1.14 -4.59 2.07
N ILE A 47 0.11 -5.03 2.12
CA ILE A 47 1.28 -4.13 2.05
C ILE A 47 1.32 -3.42 0.69
N ILE A 48 1.11 -4.13 -0.42
CA ILE A 48 1.07 -3.54 -1.76
C ILE A 48 -0.05 -2.49 -1.84
N ARG A 49 -1.25 -2.82 -1.37
CA ARG A 49 -2.39 -1.90 -1.35
C ARG A 49 -2.11 -0.63 -0.53
N TRP A 50 -1.44 -0.76 0.61
CA TRP A 50 -1.16 0.38 1.47
C TRP A 50 -0.05 1.29 0.93
N LEU A 51 1.04 0.72 0.42
CA LEU A 51 2.26 1.46 0.14
C LEU A 51 2.49 1.74 -1.35
N ILE A 52 2.05 0.84 -2.24
CA ILE A 52 2.46 0.89 -3.64
C ILE A 52 1.32 1.37 -4.54
N MET A 53 0.22 0.63 -4.59
CA MET A 53 -0.89 0.93 -5.50
C MET A 53 -2.21 0.40 -4.98
N GLU A 54 -3.29 1.03 -5.41
CA GLU A 54 -4.65 0.61 -5.10
C GLU A 54 -5.50 0.60 -6.37
N ALA A 55 -6.32 -0.44 -6.51
CA ALA A 55 -7.25 -0.58 -7.63
C ALA A 55 -8.58 0.13 -7.30
N PHE A 56 -9.09 0.88 -8.27
CA PHE A 56 -10.38 1.57 -8.18
C PHE A 56 -11.21 1.32 -9.44
N THR A 57 -12.52 1.39 -9.27
CA THR A 57 -13.48 1.44 -10.39
C THR A 57 -14.10 2.84 -10.43
N ILE A 58 -14.30 3.39 -11.61
CA ILE A 58 -14.91 4.71 -11.79
C ILE A 58 -16.44 4.59 -11.70
N PRO A 59 -17.09 5.14 -10.65
CA PRO A 59 -18.53 5.01 -10.48
C PRO A 59 -19.33 6.15 -11.13
N THR A 60 -18.71 7.27 -11.48
CA THR A 60 -19.40 8.48 -11.92
C THR A 60 -18.76 9.10 -13.17
N PRO A 61 -19.53 9.79 -14.03
CA PRO A 61 -19.04 10.37 -15.28
C PRO A 61 -18.29 11.70 -15.09
N SER A 62 -17.97 12.11 -13.86
CA SER A 62 -17.37 13.43 -13.58
C SER A 62 -15.98 13.65 -14.19
N MET A 63 -15.35 12.61 -14.72
CA MET A 63 -14.07 12.64 -15.44
C MET A 63 -14.24 12.17 -16.90
N GLU A 64 -15.47 12.25 -17.43
CA GLU A 64 -15.80 11.89 -18.81
C GLU A 64 -14.85 12.59 -19.81
N LYS A 65 -14.55 11.94 -20.92
CA LYS A 65 -13.48 12.24 -21.90
C LYS A 65 -12.07 11.84 -21.47
N SER A 66 -11.80 11.61 -20.17
CA SER A 66 -10.52 11.08 -19.70
C SER A 66 -10.67 9.68 -19.09
N LEU A 67 -11.75 9.44 -18.35
CA LEU A 67 -12.07 8.19 -17.67
C LEU A 67 -13.57 7.92 -17.83
N LEU A 68 -13.94 6.72 -18.22
CA LEU A 68 -15.33 6.32 -18.41
C LEU A 68 -15.87 5.61 -17.15
N VAL A 69 -17.20 5.66 -16.99
CA VAL A 69 -17.87 4.89 -15.94
C VAL A 69 -17.66 3.41 -16.18
N GLY A 70 -17.22 2.68 -15.15
CA GLY A 70 -16.89 1.25 -15.23
C GLY A 70 -15.44 0.94 -15.52
N ASP A 71 -14.61 1.94 -15.85
CA ASP A 71 -13.16 1.74 -16.02
C ASP A 71 -12.52 1.27 -14.73
N PHE A 72 -11.59 0.31 -14.85
CA PHE A 72 -10.71 -0.11 -13.79
C PHE A 72 -9.35 0.58 -13.92
N LEU A 73 -8.86 1.14 -12.84
CA LEU A 73 -7.57 1.81 -12.83
C LEU A 73 -6.76 1.48 -11.57
N PHE A 74 -5.44 1.53 -11.72
CA PHE A 74 -4.51 1.44 -10.61
C PHE A 74 -3.95 2.82 -10.29
N VAL A 75 -4.10 3.21 -9.03
CA VAL A 75 -3.57 4.48 -8.52
C VAL A 75 -2.26 4.22 -7.81
N SER A 76 -1.17 4.80 -8.32
CA SER A 76 0.14 4.74 -7.69
C SER A 76 0.18 5.65 -6.46
N LYS A 77 0.53 5.08 -5.31
CA LYS A 77 0.76 5.85 -4.07
C LYS A 77 2.18 6.36 -3.96
N LEU A 78 3.11 5.81 -4.74
CA LEU A 78 4.51 6.20 -4.71
C LEU A 78 4.75 7.58 -5.33
N GLN A 79 3.91 7.99 -6.29
CA GLN A 79 4.08 9.25 -7.01
C GLN A 79 4.12 10.45 -6.05
N TYR A 80 3.14 10.56 -5.17
CA TYR A 80 3.00 11.66 -4.20
C TYR A 80 3.29 11.25 -2.76
N GLY A 81 3.82 10.03 -2.56
CA GLY A 81 4.11 9.43 -1.28
C GLY A 81 2.91 8.72 -0.65
N ALA A 82 3.13 7.48 -0.25
CA ALA A 82 2.13 6.69 0.45
C ALA A 82 1.84 7.29 1.84
N ARG A 83 0.58 7.22 2.28
CA ARG A 83 0.19 7.56 3.66
C ARG A 83 0.30 6.32 4.53
N THR A 84 0.79 6.47 5.75
CA THR A 84 0.71 5.41 6.75
C THR A 84 -0.76 5.21 7.13
N PRO A 85 -1.20 3.97 7.37
CA PRO A 85 -2.57 3.70 7.81
C PRO A 85 -2.81 4.33 9.20
N ALA A 86 -3.92 5.04 9.35
CA ALA A 86 -4.35 5.57 10.64
C ALA A 86 -5.04 4.50 11.48
N THR A 87 -5.75 3.58 10.83
CA THR A 87 -6.57 2.54 11.47
C THR A 87 -5.96 1.16 11.22
N PRO A 88 -4.96 0.72 12.03
CA PRO A 88 -4.27 -0.55 11.81
C PRO A 88 -5.17 -1.77 12.07
N LEU A 89 -6.23 -1.61 12.87
CA LEU A 89 -7.19 -2.66 13.18
C LEU A 89 -8.32 -2.71 12.14
N GLN A 90 -7.96 -2.97 10.89
CA GLN A 90 -8.88 -3.16 9.79
C GLN A 90 -8.76 -4.58 9.23
N VAL A 91 -9.91 -5.17 8.85
CA VAL A 91 -9.91 -6.46 8.14
C VAL A 91 -9.20 -6.27 6.79
N PRO A 92 -8.16 -7.06 6.49
CA PRO A 92 -7.42 -6.93 5.24
C PRO A 92 -8.33 -6.99 4.01
N LEU A 93 -8.00 -6.20 2.99
CA LEU A 93 -8.69 -6.15 1.69
C LEU A 93 -10.14 -5.67 1.71
N THR A 94 -10.67 -5.24 2.87
CA THR A 94 -11.98 -4.57 2.97
C THR A 94 -11.84 -3.05 2.94
N HIS A 95 -12.95 -2.33 2.87
CA HIS A 95 -12.97 -0.86 3.00
C HIS A 95 -13.77 -0.48 4.27
N GLN A 96 -14.91 0.18 4.18
CA GLN A 96 -15.70 0.62 5.33
C GLN A 96 -16.44 -0.52 6.04
N THR A 97 -16.93 -1.50 5.27
CA THR A 97 -17.73 -2.62 5.77
C THR A 97 -17.20 -3.96 5.29
N ILE A 98 -17.54 -5.02 6.01
CA ILE A 98 -17.28 -6.40 5.59
C ILE A 98 -18.22 -6.75 4.43
N TRP A 99 -17.70 -7.40 3.41
CA TRP A 99 -18.45 -7.76 2.20
C TRP A 99 -19.77 -8.47 2.51
N GLY A 100 -20.84 -7.95 1.93
CA GLY A 100 -22.18 -8.51 2.10
C GLY A 100 -22.84 -8.22 3.45
N THR A 101 -22.25 -7.38 4.30
CA THR A 101 -22.82 -6.99 5.59
C THR A 101 -22.73 -5.48 5.80
N SER A 102 -23.50 -4.96 6.76
CA SER A 102 -23.38 -3.58 7.24
C SER A 102 -22.42 -3.43 8.43
N ILE A 103 -21.69 -4.49 8.79
CA ILE A 103 -20.78 -4.48 9.94
C ILE A 103 -19.52 -3.71 9.57
N PRO A 104 -19.07 -2.74 10.39
CA PRO A 104 -17.79 -2.06 10.15
C PRO A 104 -16.64 -3.05 10.05
N SER A 105 -15.75 -2.83 9.07
CA SER A 105 -14.59 -3.70 8.85
C SER A 105 -13.36 -3.27 9.66
N TYR A 106 -13.52 -2.32 10.56
CA TYR A 106 -12.43 -1.71 11.32
C TYR A 106 -12.83 -1.48 12.77
N LEU A 107 -11.83 -1.37 13.64
CA LEU A 107 -11.96 -0.92 15.02
C LEU A 107 -11.16 0.38 15.16
N ASP A 108 -11.81 1.42 15.65
CA ASP A 108 -11.25 2.77 15.84
C ASP A 108 -10.56 2.98 17.19
N TRP A 109 -10.41 1.91 17.98
CA TRP A 109 -9.79 1.95 19.31
C TRP A 109 -8.33 2.43 19.28
N ILE A 110 -7.62 2.10 18.19
CA ILE A 110 -6.24 2.52 17.99
C ILE A 110 -6.18 3.34 16.71
N GLN A 111 -5.97 4.66 16.87
CA GLN A 111 -5.72 5.56 15.75
C GLN A 111 -4.28 6.06 15.83
N LEU A 112 -3.53 5.80 14.77
CA LEU A 112 -2.15 6.23 14.65
C LEU A 112 -2.08 7.59 13.93
N PRO A 113 -1.11 8.45 14.29
CA PRO A 113 -0.87 9.67 13.53
C PRO A 113 -0.49 9.31 12.09
N GLN A 114 -1.14 9.97 11.13
CA GLN A 114 -0.84 9.76 9.72
C GLN A 114 0.41 10.53 9.31
N PHE A 115 1.33 9.84 8.71
CA PHE A 115 2.49 10.41 8.04
C PHE A 115 2.40 10.12 6.55
N ARG A 116 2.90 11.05 5.75
CA ARG A 116 3.09 10.83 4.33
C ARG A 116 4.57 10.54 4.07
N LEU A 117 4.84 9.39 3.48
CA LEU A 117 6.18 9.05 3.04
C LEU A 117 6.62 9.97 1.89
N PRO A 118 7.92 10.22 1.72
CA PRO A 118 8.40 10.99 0.58
C PRO A 118 7.95 10.35 -0.74
N GLY A 119 7.41 11.17 -1.65
CA GLY A 119 7.03 10.75 -2.99
C GLY A 119 8.10 11.11 -4.02
N PHE A 120 7.96 10.57 -5.22
CA PHE A 120 8.88 10.86 -6.33
C PHE A 120 8.58 12.19 -7.02
N SER A 121 7.37 12.76 -6.82
CA SER A 121 6.92 13.97 -7.50
C SER A 121 5.97 14.78 -6.63
N HIS A 122 5.73 16.03 -7.03
CA HIS A 122 4.71 16.91 -6.47
C HIS A 122 3.55 17.06 -7.44
N VAL A 123 2.36 17.34 -6.89
CA VAL A 123 1.15 17.59 -7.69
C VAL A 123 1.36 18.82 -8.56
N LYS A 124 1.04 18.71 -9.85
CA LYS A 124 1.11 19.79 -10.84
C LYS A 124 -0.27 20.06 -11.41
N LYS A 125 -0.44 21.26 -11.97
CA LYS A 125 -1.64 21.60 -12.74
C LYS A 125 -1.81 20.65 -13.92
N GLY A 126 -3.02 20.12 -14.07
CA GLY A 126 -3.38 19.13 -15.07
C GLY A 126 -3.29 17.67 -14.61
N ASP A 127 -2.61 17.38 -13.49
CA ASP A 127 -2.52 16.02 -12.96
C ASP A 127 -3.90 15.49 -12.54
N VAL A 128 -4.10 14.19 -12.78
CA VAL A 128 -5.27 13.47 -12.28
C VAL A 128 -4.91 12.90 -10.91
N VAL A 129 -5.60 13.37 -9.87
CA VAL A 129 -5.29 13.03 -8.49
C VAL A 129 -6.46 12.34 -7.80
N VAL A 130 -6.13 11.38 -6.93
CA VAL A 130 -7.10 10.74 -6.05
C VAL A 130 -6.93 11.30 -4.65
N PHE A 131 -8.03 11.67 -4.02
CA PHE A 131 -8.04 12.22 -2.67
C PHE A 131 -9.27 11.77 -1.89
N ASN A 132 -9.18 11.79 -0.56
CA ASN A 132 -10.28 11.44 0.31
C ASN A 132 -11.34 12.54 0.36
N HIS A 133 -12.62 12.17 0.39
CA HIS A 133 -13.72 13.13 0.48
C HIS A 133 -13.64 13.93 1.79
N PRO A 134 -13.56 15.26 1.75
CA PRO A 134 -13.29 16.05 2.95
C PRO A 134 -14.44 16.08 3.96
N THR A 135 -15.70 15.98 3.50
CA THR A 135 -16.90 16.18 4.33
C THR A 135 -17.37 14.93 5.09
N GLU A 136 -16.77 13.77 4.83
CA GLU A 136 -17.08 12.53 5.54
C GLU A 136 -16.36 12.47 6.89
N LEU A 137 -16.92 13.15 7.90
CA LEU A 137 -16.32 13.22 9.23
C LEU A 137 -16.57 11.97 10.08
N GLN A 138 -17.54 11.14 9.69
CA GLN A 138 -17.92 9.91 10.38
C GLN A 138 -16.93 8.75 10.20
N TYR A 139 -16.03 8.84 9.23
CA TYR A 139 -15.05 7.79 8.96
C TYR A 139 -13.62 8.25 9.25
N PRO A 140 -12.73 7.35 9.71
CA PRO A 140 -11.30 7.61 9.77
C PRO A 140 -10.77 8.06 8.41
N VAL A 141 -9.71 8.86 8.41
CA VAL A 141 -9.22 9.53 7.17
C VAL A 141 -8.84 8.54 6.07
N ASP A 142 -8.31 7.38 6.43
CA ASP A 142 -7.91 6.31 5.50
C ASP A 142 -9.07 5.46 4.96
N LEU A 143 -10.26 5.60 5.58
CA LEU A 143 -11.48 4.88 5.20
C LEU A 143 -12.54 5.75 4.53
N LYS A 144 -12.26 7.05 4.34
CA LYS A 144 -13.13 7.96 3.59
C LYS A 144 -13.24 7.55 2.13
N THR A 145 -14.36 7.88 1.51
CA THR A 145 -14.57 7.69 0.06
C THR A 145 -13.49 8.41 -0.74
N ASN A 146 -12.96 7.75 -1.75
CA ASN A 146 -11.95 8.32 -2.63
C ASN A 146 -12.61 8.97 -3.85
N TYR A 147 -12.22 10.20 -4.15
CA TYR A 147 -12.59 10.92 -5.36
C TYR A 147 -11.39 11.08 -6.28
N ILE A 148 -11.66 11.05 -7.59
CA ILE A 148 -10.68 11.32 -8.62
C ILE A 148 -11.06 12.60 -9.36
N LYS A 149 -10.15 13.57 -9.45
CA LYS A 149 -10.35 14.85 -10.15
C LYS A 149 -9.05 15.32 -10.78
N ARG A 150 -9.19 16.22 -11.75
CA ARG A 150 -8.04 16.90 -12.36
C ARG A 150 -7.68 18.15 -11.54
N CYS A 151 -6.40 18.27 -11.23
CA CYS A 151 -5.87 19.45 -10.54
C CYS A 151 -5.92 20.67 -11.49
N VAL A 152 -6.67 21.69 -11.12
CA VAL A 152 -6.81 22.92 -11.92
C VAL A 152 -5.86 24.03 -11.47
N GLY A 153 -5.36 23.97 -10.23
CA GLY A 153 -4.40 24.92 -9.68
C GLY A 153 -3.67 24.32 -8.48
N VAL A 154 -2.49 24.83 -8.20
CA VAL A 154 -1.66 24.49 -7.05
C VAL A 154 -1.49 25.70 -6.13
N ALA A 155 -0.91 25.49 -4.95
CA ALA A 155 -0.68 26.59 -4.01
C ALA A 155 0.14 27.71 -4.65
N GLY A 156 -0.37 28.94 -4.61
CA GLY A 156 0.23 30.13 -5.23
C GLY A 156 -0.36 30.50 -6.59
N ASP A 157 -1.19 29.64 -7.20
CA ASP A 157 -1.89 30.00 -8.43
C ASP A 157 -3.07 30.95 -8.15
N THR A 158 -3.34 31.83 -9.11
CA THR A 158 -4.60 32.59 -9.21
C THR A 158 -5.52 31.89 -10.19
N ILE A 159 -6.75 31.56 -9.79
CA ILE A 159 -7.75 30.84 -10.57
C ILE A 159 -8.91 31.78 -10.91
#